data_d8ce21a8dddc39a79d5fd97c45f8506b
#
_entry.id   d8ce21a8dddc39a79d5fd97c45f8506b
#
_cell.length_a   1.000
_cell.length_b   1.000
_cell.length_c   1.000
_cell.angle_alpha   90.00
_cell.angle_beta   90.00
_cell.angle_gamma   90.00
#
_symmetry.space_group_name_H-M   'P 1'
#
loop_
_entity.id
_entity.type
_entity.pdbx_description
1 polymer ?
#
loop_
_entity_poly.entity_id
_entity_poly.type
_entity_poly.pdbx_seq_one_letter_code
_entity_poly.pdbx_strand_id
1 'polypeptide(L)'
;MDTQDRSKMTRQLQIYYRLSSAKIIGPNDLMQEFGISRRMLQRDLKDIRDCGLLTAKLDRASDSYITDKDAVFDESATDRRRQHLIKLNRIGTLIWNLSQTDPDELHMYETLLEEYEDALHDSQEDPELYPPDEVPDKPEKPNLPDLKSEYYAFFPDSNERTRQRDFEEMNRAGFHIYYSRRHHAFIYEYESLS
;
A
#
# COMPACT_ATOMS: atom_id res chain seq x y z
N MET A 1 -18.58 -9.10 0.01
CA MET A 1 -18.01 -7.91 -0.62
C MET A 1 -18.23 -8.01 -2.12
N ASP A 2 -18.97 -7.06 -2.70
CA ASP A 2 -19.44 -7.17 -4.10
C ASP A 2 -18.27 -7.11 -5.08
N THR A 3 -18.10 -8.18 -5.86
CA THR A 3 -17.04 -8.34 -6.88
C THR A 3 -17.29 -7.53 -8.15
N GLN A 4 -18.31 -6.66 -8.18
CA GLN A 4 -18.92 -6.26 -9.43
C GLN A 4 -18.45 -4.94 -10.05
N ASP A 5 -17.56 -4.13 -9.45
CA ASP A 5 -17.12 -2.90 -10.16
C ASP A 5 -15.69 -2.42 -9.82
N ARG A 6 -14.75 -3.36 -9.74
CA ARG A 6 -13.35 -2.96 -9.58
C ARG A 6 -12.83 -2.38 -10.90
N SER A 7 -12.33 -1.14 -10.85
CA SER A 7 -11.67 -0.58 -12.02
C SER A 7 -10.50 -1.48 -12.47
N LYS A 8 -10.16 -1.44 -13.77
CA LYS A 8 -9.00 -2.18 -14.29
C LYS A 8 -7.72 -1.84 -13.50
N MET A 9 -7.52 -0.57 -13.16
CA MET A 9 -6.35 -0.09 -12.42
C MET A 9 -6.34 -0.68 -11.00
N THR A 10 -7.42 -0.55 -10.26
CA THR A 10 -7.59 -1.12 -8.91
C THR A 10 -7.24 -2.59 -8.87
N ARG A 11 -7.80 -3.38 -9.79
CA ARG A 11 -7.53 -4.82 -9.89
C ARG A 11 -6.07 -5.12 -10.17
N GLN A 12 -5.45 -4.40 -11.10
CA GLN A 12 -4.03 -4.59 -11.45
C GLN A 12 -3.10 -4.27 -10.28
N LEU A 13 -3.39 -3.21 -9.51
CA LEU A 13 -2.64 -2.86 -8.31
C LEU A 13 -2.77 -3.93 -7.22
N GLN A 14 -3.97 -4.47 -7.02
CA GLN A 14 -4.20 -5.56 -6.07
C GLN A 14 -3.48 -6.85 -6.49
N ILE A 15 -3.56 -7.24 -7.78
CA ILE A 15 -2.82 -8.39 -8.31
C ILE A 15 -1.30 -8.19 -8.13
N TYR A 16 -0.79 -7.00 -8.44
CA TYR A 16 0.62 -6.67 -8.25
C TYR A 16 1.03 -6.82 -6.78
N TYR A 17 0.25 -6.26 -5.85
CA TYR A 17 0.52 -6.37 -4.42
C TYR A 17 0.52 -7.82 -3.95
N ARG A 18 -0.48 -8.61 -4.35
CA ARG A 18 -0.55 -10.05 -4.02
C ARG A 18 0.66 -10.83 -4.50
N LEU A 19 1.12 -10.57 -5.73
CA LEU A 19 2.31 -11.19 -6.31
C LEU A 19 3.62 -10.74 -5.64
N SER A 20 3.67 -9.51 -5.14
CA SER A 20 4.85 -8.95 -4.45
C SER A 20 4.97 -9.44 -3.01
N SER A 21 3.83 -9.71 -2.34
CA SER A 21 3.75 -10.04 -0.91
C SER A 21 3.64 -11.54 -0.66
N ALA A 22 3.04 -12.31 -1.58
CA ALA A 22 2.82 -13.74 -1.40
C ALA A 22 4.08 -14.55 -1.74
N LYS A 23 4.42 -15.51 -0.87
CA LYS A 23 5.51 -16.46 -1.14
C LYS A 23 5.14 -17.47 -2.25
N ILE A 24 3.87 -17.88 -2.30
CA ILE A 24 3.34 -18.85 -3.26
C ILE A 24 1.92 -18.43 -3.60
N ILE A 25 1.62 -18.17 -4.87
CA ILE A 25 0.27 -17.88 -5.36
C ILE A 25 0.11 -18.41 -6.79
N GLY A 26 -0.99 -19.14 -7.02
CA GLY A 26 -1.29 -19.75 -8.31
C GLY A 26 -2.26 -18.92 -9.17
N PRO A 27 -2.38 -19.27 -10.47
CA PRO A 27 -3.36 -18.64 -11.33
C PRO A 27 -4.81 -18.81 -10.85
N ASN A 28 -5.14 -19.97 -10.29
CA ASN A 28 -6.49 -20.28 -9.81
C ASN A 28 -6.85 -19.42 -8.60
N ASP A 29 -5.90 -19.21 -7.69
CA ASP A 29 -6.10 -18.37 -6.51
C ASP A 29 -6.43 -16.92 -6.92
N LEU A 30 -5.63 -16.35 -7.83
CA LEU A 30 -5.88 -15.00 -8.33
C LEU A 30 -7.19 -14.90 -9.11
N MET A 31 -7.52 -15.89 -9.94
CA MET A 31 -8.78 -15.89 -10.68
C MET A 31 -9.99 -15.96 -9.74
N GLN A 32 -9.92 -16.76 -8.69
CA GLN A 32 -10.98 -16.90 -7.69
C GLN A 32 -11.10 -15.62 -6.84
N GLU A 33 -10.00 -15.11 -6.29
CA GLU A 33 -9.95 -13.92 -5.44
C GLU A 33 -10.51 -12.68 -6.15
N PHE A 34 -10.16 -12.51 -7.43
CA PHE A 34 -10.57 -11.33 -8.20
C PHE A 34 -11.81 -11.55 -9.07
N GLY A 35 -12.37 -12.76 -9.14
CA GLY A 35 -13.54 -13.06 -9.95
C GLY A 35 -13.28 -12.87 -11.46
N ILE A 36 -12.08 -13.20 -11.97
CA ILE A 36 -11.67 -12.92 -13.34
C ILE A 36 -11.33 -14.19 -14.14
N SER A 37 -11.48 -14.09 -15.46
CA SER A 37 -11.08 -15.15 -16.36
C SER A 37 -9.55 -15.22 -16.52
N ARG A 38 -9.03 -16.40 -16.89
CA ARG A 38 -7.60 -16.60 -17.22
C ARG A 38 -7.09 -15.62 -18.27
N ARG A 39 -7.91 -15.29 -19.28
CA ARG A 39 -7.55 -14.32 -20.32
C ARG A 39 -7.40 -12.91 -19.75
N MET A 40 -8.24 -12.54 -18.78
CA MET A 40 -8.16 -11.25 -18.11
C MET A 40 -6.92 -11.17 -17.22
N LEU A 41 -6.66 -12.21 -16.43
CA LEU A 41 -5.44 -12.32 -15.62
C LEU A 41 -4.18 -12.17 -16.47
N GLN A 42 -4.10 -12.89 -17.61
CA GLN A 42 -2.93 -12.77 -18.50
C GLN A 42 -2.74 -11.36 -19.06
N ARG A 43 -3.83 -10.64 -19.36
CA ARG A 43 -3.74 -9.23 -19.80
C ARG A 43 -3.26 -8.31 -18.70
N ASP A 44 -3.74 -8.52 -17.47
CA ASP A 44 -3.33 -7.73 -16.32
C ASP A 44 -1.86 -7.99 -15.97
N LEU A 45 -1.40 -9.25 -15.95
CA LEU A 45 0.01 -9.61 -15.79
C LEU A 45 0.90 -9.03 -16.89
N LYS A 46 0.40 -8.99 -18.13
CA LYS A 46 1.12 -8.34 -19.22
C LYS A 46 1.29 -6.84 -18.98
N ASP A 47 0.25 -6.13 -18.54
CA ASP A 47 0.36 -4.69 -18.26
C ASP A 47 1.28 -4.41 -17.07
N ILE A 48 1.23 -5.25 -16.00
CA ILE A 48 2.13 -5.17 -14.85
C ILE A 48 3.59 -5.36 -15.26
N ARG A 49 3.87 -6.30 -16.16
CA ARG A 49 5.21 -6.48 -16.72
C ARG A 49 5.62 -5.31 -17.61
N ASP A 50 4.75 -4.95 -18.56
CA ASP A 50 5.05 -3.95 -19.57
C ASP A 50 5.15 -2.52 -18.98
N CYS A 51 4.62 -2.30 -17.77
CA CYS A 51 4.87 -1.07 -17.02
C CYS A 51 6.18 -1.10 -16.20
N GLY A 52 6.92 -2.19 -16.19
CA GLY A 52 8.22 -2.27 -15.51
C GLY A 52 8.15 -2.58 -14.01
N LEU A 53 7.02 -3.09 -13.48
CA LEU A 53 6.91 -3.40 -12.05
C LEU A 53 7.47 -4.78 -11.70
N LEU A 54 6.96 -5.84 -12.32
CA LEU A 54 7.46 -7.20 -12.12
C LEU A 54 7.11 -8.11 -13.31
N THR A 55 7.88 -9.18 -13.45
CA THR A 55 7.58 -10.31 -14.33
C THR A 55 7.04 -11.47 -13.50
N ALA A 56 5.92 -12.06 -13.91
CA ALA A 56 5.35 -13.26 -13.31
C ALA A 56 5.41 -14.42 -14.30
N LYS A 57 6.19 -15.46 -13.98
CA LYS A 57 6.34 -16.68 -14.79
C LYS A 57 5.68 -17.85 -14.07
N LEU A 58 4.80 -18.57 -14.76
CA LEU A 58 4.16 -19.76 -14.19
C LEU A 58 5.18 -20.91 -14.10
N ASP A 59 5.45 -21.35 -12.89
CA ASP A 59 6.12 -22.63 -12.65
C ASP A 59 5.07 -23.75 -12.68
N ARG A 60 5.23 -24.65 -13.66
CA ARG A 60 4.29 -25.75 -13.87
C ARG A 60 4.41 -26.85 -12.81
N ALA A 61 5.55 -26.94 -12.13
CA ALA A 61 5.77 -27.96 -11.11
C ALA A 61 5.00 -27.65 -9.83
N SER A 62 4.97 -26.38 -9.44
CA SER A 62 4.26 -25.90 -8.25
C SER A 62 2.88 -25.30 -8.54
N ASP A 63 2.47 -25.18 -9.82
CA ASP A 63 1.29 -24.43 -10.30
C ASP A 63 1.18 -23.03 -9.69
N SER A 64 2.34 -22.38 -9.50
CA SER A 64 2.43 -21.05 -8.88
C SER A 64 3.23 -20.07 -9.72
N TYR A 65 3.07 -18.77 -9.45
CA TYR A 65 3.89 -17.74 -10.09
C TYR A 65 5.21 -17.55 -9.35
N ILE A 66 6.29 -17.56 -10.11
CA ILE A 66 7.61 -17.04 -9.70
C ILE A 66 7.69 -15.62 -10.21
N THR A 67 7.97 -14.68 -9.31
CA THR A 67 8.06 -13.25 -9.63
C THR A 67 9.50 -12.78 -9.64
N ASP A 68 9.82 -11.87 -10.57
CA ASP A 68 11.11 -11.22 -10.69
C ASP A 68 10.91 -9.72 -10.97
N LYS A 69 11.85 -8.89 -10.52
CA LYS A 69 11.86 -7.44 -10.73
C LYS A 69 12.64 -7.03 -11.99
N ASP A 70 12.87 -7.95 -12.89
CA ASP A 70 13.56 -7.74 -14.18
C ASP A 70 12.69 -7.07 -15.25
N ALA A 71 11.45 -6.67 -14.90
CA ALA A 71 10.53 -6.06 -15.83
C ALA A 71 11.03 -4.70 -16.33
N VAL A 72 10.89 -4.47 -17.63
CA VAL A 72 11.30 -3.22 -18.28
C VAL A 72 10.10 -2.55 -18.92
N PHE A 73 10.04 -1.22 -18.82
CA PHE A 73 8.95 -0.44 -19.39
C PHE A 73 8.87 -0.59 -20.93
N ASP A 74 7.67 -0.85 -21.45
CA ASP A 74 7.40 -0.99 -22.89
C ASP A 74 7.29 0.39 -23.56
N GLU A 75 8.42 0.90 -24.06
CA GLU A 75 8.48 2.16 -24.78
C GLU A 75 7.73 2.14 -26.12
N SER A 76 7.40 0.97 -26.65
CA SER A 76 6.66 0.82 -27.91
C SER A 76 5.15 0.95 -27.78
N ALA A 77 4.63 1.12 -26.55
CA ALA A 77 3.20 1.22 -26.29
C ALA A 77 2.59 2.44 -26.97
N THR A 78 1.35 2.28 -27.49
CA THR A 78 0.57 3.41 -28.02
C THR A 78 0.30 4.46 -26.94
N ASP A 79 0.15 5.73 -27.31
CA ASP A 79 -0.02 6.85 -26.35
C ASP A 79 -1.06 6.59 -25.27
N ARG A 80 -2.25 6.08 -25.64
CA ARG A 80 -3.31 5.76 -24.69
C ARG A 80 -2.89 4.67 -23.70
N ARG A 81 -2.23 3.62 -24.18
CA ARG A 81 -1.73 2.53 -23.36
C ARG A 81 -0.55 3.00 -22.51
N ARG A 82 0.35 3.78 -23.07
CA ARG A 82 1.51 4.36 -22.39
C ARG A 82 1.11 5.16 -21.15
N GLN A 83 0.08 6.03 -21.27
CA GLN A 83 -0.45 6.77 -20.11
C GLN A 83 -0.97 5.84 -18.98
N HIS A 84 -1.63 4.75 -19.35
CA HIS A 84 -2.07 3.74 -18.39
C HIS A 84 -0.88 3.05 -17.72
N LEU A 85 0.13 2.63 -18.49
CA LEU A 85 1.33 1.98 -17.96
C LEU A 85 2.16 2.90 -17.06
N ILE A 86 2.31 4.18 -17.43
CA ILE A 86 2.98 5.19 -16.58
C ILE A 86 2.26 5.33 -15.23
N LYS A 87 0.93 5.45 -15.25
CA LYS A 87 0.15 5.53 -14.02
C LYS A 87 0.28 4.26 -13.18
N LEU A 88 0.19 3.09 -13.79
CA LEU A 88 0.32 1.80 -13.12
C LEU A 88 1.71 1.64 -12.49
N ASN A 89 2.78 1.97 -13.22
CA ASN A 89 4.14 1.95 -12.70
C ASN A 89 4.28 2.88 -11.47
N ARG A 90 3.84 4.13 -11.60
CA ARG A 90 3.98 5.13 -10.55
C ARG A 90 3.28 4.69 -9.24
N ILE A 91 2.01 4.25 -9.34
CA ILE A 91 1.26 3.81 -8.17
C ILE A 91 1.82 2.50 -7.62
N GLY A 92 2.19 1.55 -8.48
CA GLY A 92 2.78 0.28 -8.05
C GLY A 92 4.12 0.48 -7.33
N THR A 93 4.95 1.43 -7.79
CA THR A 93 6.20 1.79 -7.10
C THR A 93 5.94 2.34 -5.70
N LEU A 94 4.92 3.20 -5.54
CA LEU A 94 4.51 3.70 -4.22
C LEU A 94 4.06 2.56 -3.31
N ILE A 95 3.19 1.67 -3.80
CA ILE A 95 2.72 0.50 -3.05
C ILE A 95 3.90 -0.36 -2.60
N TRP A 96 4.87 -0.60 -3.48
CA TRP A 96 6.07 -1.35 -3.12
C TRP A 96 6.86 -0.68 -2.00
N ASN A 97 7.11 0.62 -2.10
CA ASN A 97 7.86 1.35 -1.08
C ASN A 97 7.14 1.35 0.27
N LEU A 98 5.81 1.55 0.25
CA LEU A 98 4.99 1.46 1.46
C LEU A 98 5.02 0.07 2.09
N SER A 99 5.04 -1.00 1.28
CA SER A 99 5.12 -2.37 1.79
C SER A 99 6.47 -2.73 2.44
N GLN A 100 7.48 -1.87 2.31
CA GLN A 100 8.79 -2.00 2.98
C GLN A 100 8.85 -1.22 4.30
N THR A 101 7.90 -0.31 4.56
CA THR A 101 7.78 0.36 5.87
C THR A 101 7.03 -0.54 6.83
N ASP A 102 7.47 -0.55 8.09
CA ASP A 102 6.81 -1.35 9.13
C ASP A 102 5.55 -0.60 9.62
N PRO A 103 4.34 -1.08 9.29
CA PRO A 103 3.11 -0.45 9.75
C PRO A 103 2.92 -0.60 11.27
N ASP A 104 3.60 -1.56 11.90
CA ASP A 104 3.44 -1.85 13.32
C ASP A 104 4.09 -0.76 14.18
N GLU A 105 5.10 -0.03 13.67
CA GLU A 105 5.78 1.05 14.41
C GLU A 105 4.82 2.21 14.75
N LEU A 106 3.98 2.62 13.79
CA LEU A 106 2.98 3.65 14.04
C LEU A 106 1.91 3.18 15.01
N HIS A 107 1.39 1.98 14.80
CA HIS A 107 0.35 1.40 15.67
C HIS A 107 0.86 1.23 17.11
N MET A 108 2.08 0.74 17.28
CA MET A 108 2.72 0.62 18.58
C MET A 108 2.89 1.98 19.26
N TYR A 109 3.33 2.99 18.52
CA TYR A 109 3.45 4.36 19.06
C TYR A 109 2.08 4.91 19.49
N GLU A 110 1.03 4.73 18.69
CA GLU A 110 -0.33 5.20 19.02
C GLU A 110 -0.86 4.50 20.27
N THR A 111 -0.65 3.19 20.41
CA THR A 111 -1.03 2.43 21.61
C THR A 111 -0.30 2.95 22.86
N LEU A 112 1.02 3.09 22.80
CA LEU A 112 1.80 3.61 23.92
C LEU A 112 1.45 5.06 24.27
N LEU A 113 1.10 5.87 23.30
CA LEU A 113 0.68 7.25 23.51
C LEU A 113 -0.69 7.33 24.19
N GLU A 114 -1.63 6.46 23.83
CA GLU A 114 -2.93 6.33 24.47
C GLU A 114 -2.78 5.89 25.93
N GLU A 115 -1.98 4.85 26.20
CA GLU A 115 -1.68 4.38 27.56
C GLU A 115 -1.04 5.50 28.42
N TYR A 116 -0.12 6.29 27.85
CA TYR A 116 0.48 7.45 28.53
C TYR A 116 -0.56 8.53 28.83
N GLU A 117 -1.41 8.89 27.86
CA GLU A 117 -2.43 9.94 27.99
C GLU A 117 -3.47 9.54 29.05
N ASP A 118 -3.90 8.28 29.11
CA ASP A 118 -4.81 7.73 30.12
C ASP A 118 -4.18 7.75 31.51
N ALA A 119 -2.96 7.24 31.65
CA ALA A 119 -2.24 7.24 32.93
C ALA A 119 -2.00 8.66 33.46
N LEU A 120 -1.68 9.61 32.58
CA LEU A 120 -1.51 11.01 32.94
C LEU A 120 -2.82 11.65 33.40
N HIS A 121 -3.94 11.33 32.73
CA HIS A 121 -5.27 11.80 33.11
C HIS A 121 -5.67 11.29 34.49
N ASP A 122 -5.54 9.98 34.72
CA ASP A 122 -5.87 9.35 36.01
C ASP A 122 -5.04 9.90 37.15
N SER A 123 -3.73 10.15 36.94
CA SER A 123 -2.85 10.77 37.92
C SER A 123 -3.20 12.21 38.20
N GLN A 124 -3.79 12.97 37.27
CA GLN A 124 -4.27 14.33 37.50
C GLN A 124 -5.61 14.36 38.23
N GLU A 125 -6.50 13.37 38.01
CA GLU A 125 -7.79 13.30 38.68
C GLU A 125 -7.67 12.77 40.14
N ASP A 126 -6.88 11.74 40.37
CA ASP A 126 -6.67 11.16 41.70
C ASP A 126 -5.18 10.82 41.97
N PRO A 127 -4.37 11.82 42.35
CA PRO A 127 -2.93 11.62 42.60
C PRO A 127 -2.61 10.69 43.81
N GLU A 128 -3.59 10.46 44.71
CA GLU A 128 -3.38 9.56 45.85
C GLU A 128 -3.50 8.09 45.42
N LEU A 129 -4.38 7.80 44.46
CA LEU A 129 -4.60 6.46 43.91
C LEU A 129 -3.66 6.14 42.75
N TYR A 130 -3.33 7.16 41.95
CA TYR A 130 -2.45 7.07 40.77
C TYR A 130 -1.28 8.05 40.90
N PRO A 131 -0.19 7.66 41.61
CA PRO A 131 0.93 8.56 41.87
C PRO A 131 1.61 9.06 40.58
N PRO A 132 2.03 10.33 40.49
CA PRO A 132 2.66 10.86 39.27
C PRO A 132 3.97 10.18 38.86
N ASP A 133 4.66 9.53 39.79
CA ASP A 133 5.88 8.76 39.55
C ASP A 133 5.61 7.36 38.93
N GLU A 134 4.35 6.92 38.86
CA GLU A 134 3.94 5.72 38.20
C GLU A 134 3.45 5.97 36.76
N VAL A 135 3.30 7.23 36.32
CA VAL A 135 2.99 7.58 34.94
C VAL A 135 4.17 7.17 34.04
N PRO A 136 3.95 6.37 32.99
CA PRO A 136 5.03 5.96 32.11
C PRO A 136 5.67 7.17 31.38
N ASP A 137 6.89 7.01 30.91
CA ASP A 137 7.53 8.03 30.08
C ASP A 137 6.75 8.23 28.79
N LYS A 138 6.61 9.50 28.35
CA LYS A 138 5.97 9.81 27.10
C LYS A 138 6.72 9.15 25.95
N PRO A 139 6.05 8.32 25.10
CA PRO A 139 6.71 7.63 24.00
C PRO A 139 7.32 8.62 23.00
N GLU A 140 8.51 8.29 22.49
CA GLU A 140 9.14 9.07 21.44
C GLU A 140 8.37 8.91 20.14
N LYS A 141 8.06 10.04 19.49
CA LYS A 141 7.36 10.02 18.20
C LYS A 141 8.25 9.37 17.14
N PRO A 142 7.77 8.29 16.45
CA PRO A 142 8.53 7.68 15.36
C PRO A 142 8.75 8.69 14.22
N ASN A 143 9.86 8.54 13.54
CA ASN A 143 10.15 9.33 12.35
C ASN A 143 9.35 8.79 11.15
N LEU A 144 8.05 9.07 11.13
CA LEU A 144 7.17 8.65 10.07
C LEU A 144 7.38 9.51 8.83
N PRO A 145 7.68 8.92 7.69
CA PRO A 145 7.75 9.65 6.44
C PRO A 145 6.36 10.20 6.08
N ASP A 146 6.28 11.48 5.74
CA ASP A 146 5.08 12.05 5.16
C ASP A 146 4.95 11.56 3.71
N LEU A 147 3.94 10.73 3.43
CA LEU A 147 3.70 10.17 2.11
C LEU A 147 3.59 11.21 1.00
N LYS A 148 3.16 12.43 1.32
CA LYS A 148 3.14 13.52 0.35
C LYS A 148 4.55 13.93 -0.05
N SER A 149 5.43 14.07 0.92
CA SER A 149 6.84 14.42 0.69
C SER A 149 7.57 13.31 -0.06
N GLU A 150 7.34 12.05 0.31
CA GLU A 150 7.88 10.89 -0.40
C GLU A 150 7.37 10.80 -1.84
N TYR A 151 6.07 11.05 -2.06
CA TYR A 151 5.51 11.06 -3.40
C TYR A 151 6.27 12.01 -4.32
N TYR A 152 6.54 13.24 -3.88
CA TYR A 152 7.27 14.22 -4.69
C TYR A 152 8.78 13.94 -4.77
N ALA A 153 9.35 13.24 -3.79
CA ALA A 153 10.73 12.75 -3.89
C ALA A 153 10.89 11.71 -5.02
N PHE A 154 9.91 10.79 -5.17
CA PHE A 154 9.90 9.80 -6.26
C PHE A 154 9.45 10.38 -7.60
N PHE A 155 8.53 11.35 -7.60
CA PHE A 155 7.89 11.89 -8.80
C PHE A 155 7.91 13.43 -8.79
N PRO A 156 9.10 14.06 -8.93
CA PRO A 156 9.28 15.51 -8.78
C PRO A 156 8.48 16.32 -9.82
N ASP A 157 8.23 15.74 -11.00
CA ASP A 157 7.46 16.40 -12.07
C ASP A 157 5.94 16.29 -11.89
N SER A 158 5.48 15.60 -10.86
CA SER A 158 4.05 15.45 -10.58
C SER A 158 3.47 16.69 -9.91
N ASN A 159 2.24 17.05 -10.30
CA ASN A 159 1.50 18.12 -9.64
C ASN A 159 0.53 17.57 -8.58
N GLU A 160 -0.01 18.47 -7.75
CA GLU A 160 -0.94 18.16 -6.66
C GLU A 160 -2.17 17.35 -7.14
N ARG A 161 -2.74 17.70 -8.29
CA ARG A 161 -3.90 17.00 -8.85
C ARG A 161 -3.57 15.56 -9.24
N THR A 162 -2.35 15.32 -9.74
CA THR A 162 -1.87 13.99 -10.09
C THR A 162 -1.69 13.15 -8.83
N ARG A 163 -1.06 13.70 -7.79
CA ARG A 163 -0.90 13.04 -6.50
C ARG A 163 -2.24 12.65 -5.87
N GLN A 164 -3.20 13.59 -5.82
CA GLN A 164 -4.53 13.33 -5.26
C GLN A 164 -5.23 12.16 -5.98
N ARG A 165 -5.19 12.15 -7.33
CA ARG A 165 -5.77 11.05 -8.12
C ARG A 165 -5.07 9.71 -7.89
N ASP A 166 -3.76 9.71 -7.67
CA ASP A 166 -3.02 8.49 -7.40
C ASP A 166 -3.35 7.97 -5.99
N PHE A 167 -3.45 8.83 -4.98
CA PHE A 167 -3.89 8.45 -3.63
C PHE A 167 -5.34 7.95 -3.62
N GLU A 168 -6.24 8.57 -4.37
CA GLU A 168 -7.61 8.06 -4.55
C GLU A 168 -7.63 6.66 -5.18
N GLU A 169 -6.77 6.39 -6.15
CA GLU A 169 -6.68 5.08 -6.78
C GLU A 169 -6.10 4.03 -5.82
N MET A 170 -5.11 4.41 -5.01
CA MET A 170 -4.57 3.56 -3.96
C MET A 170 -5.64 3.24 -2.92
N ASN A 171 -6.42 4.23 -2.48
CA ASN A 171 -7.53 4.02 -1.54
C ASN A 171 -8.59 3.07 -2.12
N ARG A 172 -8.93 3.18 -3.41
CA ARG A 172 -9.82 2.21 -4.09
C ARG A 172 -9.21 0.81 -4.15
N ALA A 173 -7.90 0.71 -4.15
CA ALA A 173 -7.19 -0.58 -4.14
C ALA A 173 -7.00 -1.16 -2.72
N GLY A 174 -7.49 -0.49 -1.67
CA GLY A 174 -7.44 -0.96 -0.28
C GLY A 174 -6.23 -0.45 0.51
N PHE A 175 -5.46 0.50 -0.04
CA PHE A 175 -4.37 1.18 0.66
C PHE A 175 -4.91 2.48 1.24
N HIS A 176 -5.42 2.45 2.46
CA HIS A 176 -6.08 3.59 3.09
C HIS A 176 -5.08 4.72 3.41
N ILE A 177 -4.94 5.65 2.47
CA ILE A 177 -4.11 6.85 2.64
C ILE A 177 -4.98 8.00 3.10
N TYR A 178 -4.63 8.61 4.21
CA TYR A 178 -5.35 9.75 4.76
C TYR A 178 -4.39 10.76 5.42
N TYR A 179 -4.87 11.99 5.60
CA TYR A 179 -4.13 13.00 6.36
C TYR A 179 -4.43 12.87 7.85
N SER A 180 -3.43 12.50 8.64
CA SER A 180 -3.53 12.48 10.09
C SER A 180 -3.29 13.87 10.66
N ARG A 181 -4.30 14.44 11.31
CA ARG A 181 -4.15 15.73 12.02
C ARG A 181 -3.24 15.61 13.25
N ARG A 182 -3.21 14.43 13.90
CA ARG A 182 -2.37 14.13 15.06
C ARG A 182 -0.88 14.15 14.69
N HIS A 183 -0.55 13.58 13.52
CA HIS A 183 0.83 13.46 13.05
C HIS A 183 1.27 14.58 12.12
N HIS A 184 0.34 15.42 11.64
CA HIS A 184 0.56 16.46 10.63
C HIS A 184 1.17 15.91 9.32
N ALA A 185 0.82 14.68 8.95
CA ALA A 185 1.37 13.96 7.81
C ALA A 185 0.30 13.13 7.08
N PHE A 186 0.56 12.81 5.82
CA PHE A 186 -0.18 11.75 5.13
C PHE A 186 0.42 10.41 5.54
N ILE A 187 -0.42 9.56 6.12
CA ILE A 187 -0.07 8.19 6.52
C ILE A 187 -0.94 7.19 5.79
N TYR A 188 -0.58 5.92 5.84
CA TYR A 188 -1.40 4.86 5.28
C TYR A 188 -1.65 3.77 6.32
N GLU A 189 -2.83 3.17 6.21
CA GLU A 189 -3.18 1.94 6.90
C GLU A 189 -3.48 0.88 5.84
N TYR A 190 -2.94 -0.30 6.03
CA TYR A 190 -3.26 -1.44 5.20
C TYR A 190 -4.18 -2.38 5.96
N GLU A 191 -5.46 -2.40 5.57
CA GLU A 191 -6.32 -3.50 5.99
C GLU A 191 -5.91 -4.74 5.20
N SER A 192 -5.31 -5.71 5.89
CA SER A 192 -5.11 -7.02 5.28
C SER A 192 -6.46 -7.50 4.75
N LEU A 193 -6.56 -7.65 3.43
CA LEU A 193 -7.71 -8.29 2.81
C LEU A 193 -7.72 -9.75 3.29
N SER A 194 -8.38 -9.98 4.45
CA SER A 194 -8.64 -11.28 5.04
C SER A 194 -9.73 -12.01 4.26
#